data_34c69424debb77557654538432698e13
#
_entry.id   34c69424debb77557654538432698e13
#
_cell.length_a   1.000
_cell.length_b   1.000
_cell.length_c   1.000
_cell.angle_alpha   90.00
_cell.angle_beta   90.00
_cell.angle_gamma   90.00
#
_symmetry.space_group_name_H-M   'P 1'
#
loop_
_entity.id
_entity.type
_entity.pdbx_description
1 polymer ?
#
loop_
_entity_poly.entity_id
_entity_poly.type
_entity_poly.pdbx_seq_one_letter_code
_entity_poly.pdbx_strand_id
1 'polypeptide(L)'
;MPEKLKDSYSTNVKKFQPKPPYVINCVKAFLIGGAICLFGQAIQNFYMNVFHFSEKDAGNPTVATLILIAALLTGLGVYDKLGQFAGAGSAVPVTGFANSMASAALEHKSEGVVLGIATNMFKLAGNVIVFGVVAAYVVGIIRYLFNITFM
;
A
#
# COMPACT_ATOMS: atom_id res chain seq x y z
N MET A 1 22.42 11.83 24.18
CA MET A 1 23.56 11.29 23.41
C MET A 1 24.23 12.47 22.71
N PRO A 2 25.52 12.75 22.90
CA PRO A 2 26.16 13.93 22.29
C PRO A 2 26.11 13.83 20.77
N GLU A 3 25.82 14.97 20.12
CA GLU A 3 25.59 15.13 18.68
C GLU A 3 26.75 14.57 17.82
N LYS A 4 27.99 14.76 18.28
CA LYS A 4 29.19 14.18 17.65
C LYS A 4 29.19 12.64 17.52
N LEU A 5 28.55 11.93 18.45
CA LEU A 5 28.44 10.46 18.37
C LEU A 5 27.40 10.02 17.32
N LYS A 6 26.34 10.80 17.13
CA LYS A 6 25.34 10.52 16.07
C LYS A 6 25.93 10.71 14.67
N ASP A 7 26.71 11.77 14.46
CA ASP A 7 27.34 12.06 13.16
C ASP A 7 28.42 11.01 12.82
N SER A 8 29.24 10.61 13.82
CA SER A 8 30.22 9.55 13.64
C SER A 8 29.56 8.21 13.32
N TYR A 9 28.44 7.88 13.99
CA TYR A 9 27.70 6.65 13.73
C TYR A 9 27.08 6.63 12.33
N SER A 10 26.40 7.69 11.93
CA SER A 10 25.77 7.80 10.60
C SER A 10 26.79 7.70 9.46
N THR A 11 27.97 8.28 9.64
CA THR A 11 29.06 8.26 8.65
C THR A 11 29.69 6.87 8.55
N ASN A 12 29.88 6.20 9.68
CA ASN A 12 30.43 4.84 9.70
C ASN A 12 29.46 3.81 9.13
N VAL A 13 28.16 3.90 9.46
CA VAL A 13 27.13 2.99 8.93
C VAL A 13 27.03 3.08 7.42
N LYS A 14 27.09 4.30 6.84
CA LYS A 14 27.03 4.49 5.38
C LYS A 14 28.14 3.73 4.61
N LYS A 15 29.30 3.51 5.23
CA LYS A 15 30.40 2.75 4.59
C LYS A 15 30.09 1.26 4.46
N PHE A 16 29.24 0.73 5.34
CA PHE A 16 28.88 -0.69 5.39
C PHE A 16 27.52 -0.99 4.78
N GLN A 17 26.74 0.05 4.44
CA GLN A 17 25.45 -0.15 3.77
C GLN A 17 25.66 -0.60 2.31
N PRO A 18 25.13 -1.75 1.90
CA PRO A 18 25.17 -2.17 0.51
C PRO A 18 24.38 -1.17 -0.34
N LYS A 19 24.91 -0.80 -1.49
CA LYS A 19 24.21 0.07 -2.44
C LYS A 19 22.95 -0.67 -2.94
N PRO A 20 21.74 -0.12 -2.75
CA PRO A 20 20.54 -0.78 -3.22
C PRO A 20 20.54 -0.87 -4.76
N PRO A 21 20.25 -2.04 -5.36
CA PRO A 21 20.19 -2.22 -6.80
C PRO A 21 18.88 -1.61 -7.34
N TYR A 22 18.84 -0.29 -7.53
CA TYR A 22 17.62 0.44 -7.90
C TYR A 22 16.94 -0.10 -9.15
N VAL A 23 17.70 -0.37 -10.23
CA VAL A 23 17.14 -0.85 -11.50
C VAL A 23 16.43 -2.19 -11.33
N ILE A 24 17.08 -3.15 -10.66
CA ILE A 24 16.50 -4.48 -10.41
C ILE A 24 15.25 -4.36 -9.55
N ASN A 25 15.29 -3.51 -8.53
CA ASN A 25 14.14 -3.30 -7.65
C ASN A 25 12.97 -2.62 -8.39
N CYS A 26 13.23 -1.67 -9.28
CA CYS A 26 12.20 -1.07 -10.14
C CYS A 26 11.57 -2.10 -11.08
N VAL A 27 12.36 -2.95 -11.71
CA VAL A 27 11.85 -4.01 -12.60
C VAL A 27 10.99 -5.01 -11.82
N LYS A 28 11.44 -5.47 -10.65
CA LYS A 28 10.65 -6.36 -9.79
C LYS A 28 9.33 -5.71 -9.37
N ALA A 29 9.37 -4.45 -8.94
CA ALA A 29 8.17 -3.71 -8.54
C ALA A 29 7.18 -3.54 -9.70
N PHE A 30 7.67 -3.24 -10.90
CA PHE A 30 6.84 -3.11 -12.10
C PHE A 30 6.17 -4.44 -12.48
N LEU A 31 6.94 -5.53 -12.52
CA LEU A 31 6.39 -6.83 -12.90
C LEU A 31 5.36 -7.36 -11.89
N ILE A 32 5.65 -7.28 -10.59
CA ILE A 32 4.73 -7.77 -9.56
C ILE A 32 3.53 -6.85 -9.42
N GLY A 33 3.72 -5.52 -9.44
CA GLY A 33 2.61 -4.57 -9.41
C GLY A 33 1.69 -4.73 -10.62
N GLY A 34 2.28 -4.91 -11.82
CA GLY A 34 1.54 -5.22 -13.04
C GLY A 34 0.75 -6.53 -12.95
N ALA A 35 1.35 -7.59 -12.39
CA ALA A 35 0.66 -8.86 -12.16
C ALA A 35 -0.53 -8.72 -11.19
N ILE A 36 -0.38 -7.96 -10.12
CA ILE A 36 -1.49 -7.66 -9.18
C ILE A 36 -2.60 -6.90 -9.90
N CYS A 37 -2.27 -5.91 -10.74
CA CYS A 37 -3.25 -5.17 -11.53
C CYS A 37 -3.98 -6.06 -12.53
N LEU A 38 -3.26 -6.93 -13.24
CA LEU A 38 -3.87 -7.92 -14.16
C LEU A 38 -4.82 -8.87 -13.44
N PHE A 39 -4.43 -9.34 -12.27
CA PHE A 39 -5.29 -10.17 -11.43
C PHE A 39 -6.54 -9.41 -10.99
N GLY A 40 -6.39 -8.14 -10.57
CA GLY A 40 -7.53 -7.27 -10.25
C GLY A 40 -8.46 -7.08 -11.43
N GLN A 41 -7.93 -6.85 -12.64
CA GLN A 41 -8.73 -6.73 -13.86
C GLN A 41 -9.47 -8.03 -14.21
N ALA A 42 -8.84 -9.18 -14.00
CA ALA A 42 -9.50 -10.47 -14.20
C ALA A 42 -10.71 -10.65 -13.26
N ILE A 43 -10.58 -10.27 -11.98
CA ILE A 43 -11.67 -10.29 -11.00
C ILE A 43 -12.78 -9.31 -11.41
N GLN A 44 -12.43 -8.10 -11.86
CA GLN A 44 -13.41 -7.12 -12.33
C GLN A 44 -14.20 -7.64 -13.53
N ASN A 45 -13.52 -8.22 -14.51
CA ASN A 45 -14.15 -8.84 -15.66
C ASN A 45 -15.07 -10.01 -15.25
N PHE A 46 -14.68 -10.80 -14.26
CA PHE A 46 -15.52 -11.84 -13.71
C PHE A 46 -16.84 -11.28 -13.15
N TYR A 47 -16.78 -10.19 -12.36
CA TYR A 47 -17.99 -9.54 -11.84
C TYR A 47 -18.86 -8.96 -12.94
N MET A 48 -18.29 -8.35 -13.97
CA MET A 48 -19.03 -7.83 -15.11
C MET A 48 -19.73 -8.95 -15.91
N ASN A 49 -19.05 -10.05 -16.17
CA ASN A 49 -19.56 -11.11 -17.03
C ASN A 49 -20.56 -12.04 -16.31
N VAL A 50 -20.32 -12.38 -15.04
CA VAL A 50 -21.15 -13.33 -14.29
C VAL A 50 -22.32 -12.63 -13.60
N PHE A 51 -22.08 -11.47 -13.01
CA PHE A 51 -23.10 -10.73 -12.25
C PHE A 51 -23.73 -9.57 -13.03
N HIS A 52 -23.28 -9.33 -14.27
CA HIS A 52 -23.77 -8.27 -15.14
C HIS A 52 -23.66 -6.85 -14.53
N PHE A 53 -22.65 -6.63 -13.68
CA PHE A 53 -22.39 -5.31 -13.13
C PHE A 53 -21.88 -4.36 -14.23
N SER A 54 -22.23 -3.07 -14.10
CA SER A 54 -21.59 -2.05 -14.92
C SER A 54 -20.10 -1.92 -14.54
N GLU A 55 -19.28 -1.38 -15.43
CA GLU A 55 -17.85 -1.18 -15.18
C GLU A 55 -17.59 -0.38 -13.88
N LYS A 56 -18.43 0.61 -13.59
CA LYS A 56 -18.34 1.42 -12.37
C LYS A 56 -18.72 0.62 -11.11
N ASP A 57 -19.75 -0.20 -11.19
CA ASP A 57 -20.27 -0.94 -10.04
C ASP A 57 -19.40 -2.16 -9.73
N ALA A 58 -18.74 -2.76 -10.73
CA ALA A 58 -17.82 -3.87 -10.55
C ALA A 58 -16.55 -3.50 -9.77
N GLY A 59 -16.17 -2.21 -9.72
CA GLY A 59 -14.99 -1.74 -9.01
C GLY A 59 -15.02 -2.05 -7.51
N ASN A 60 -16.12 -1.76 -6.85
CA ASN A 60 -16.26 -1.96 -5.39
C ASN A 60 -16.11 -3.42 -4.96
N PRO A 61 -16.85 -4.40 -5.53
CA PRO A 61 -16.67 -5.81 -5.17
C PRO A 61 -15.28 -6.36 -5.55
N THR A 62 -14.68 -5.87 -6.63
CA THR A 62 -13.31 -6.22 -7.01
C THR A 62 -12.31 -5.82 -5.93
N VAL A 63 -12.37 -4.56 -5.46
CA VAL A 63 -11.52 -4.07 -4.38
C VAL A 63 -11.73 -4.86 -3.10
N ALA A 64 -12.99 -5.12 -2.72
CA ALA A 64 -13.32 -5.90 -1.53
C ALA A 64 -12.75 -7.33 -1.60
N THR A 65 -12.83 -7.98 -2.75
CA THR A 65 -12.25 -9.31 -2.97
C THR A 65 -10.73 -9.30 -2.88
N LEU A 66 -10.07 -8.30 -3.46
CA LEU A 66 -8.61 -8.15 -3.38
C LEU A 66 -8.15 -7.91 -1.94
N ILE A 67 -8.87 -7.11 -1.17
CA ILE A 67 -8.60 -6.86 0.26
C ILE A 67 -8.73 -8.15 1.05
N LEU A 68 -9.80 -8.93 0.83
CA LEU A 68 -10.01 -10.21 1.50
C LEU A 68 -8.87 -11.19 1.20
N ILE A 69 -8.50 -11.35 -0.07
CA ILE A 69 -7.40 -12.24 -0.48
C ILE A 69 -6.08 -11.79 0.16
N ALA A 70 -5.77 -10.50 0.12
CA ALA A 70 -4.55 -9.97 0.72
C ALA A 70 -4.51 -10.19 2.24
N ALA A 71 -5.62 -9.96 2.94
CA ALA A 71 -5.70 -10.19 4.38
C ALA A 71 -5.51 -11.67 4.74
N LEU A 72 -6.10 -12.61 3.97
CA LEU A 72 -5.90 -14.05 4.15
C LEU A 72 -4.44 -14.45 3.90
N LEU A 73 -3.82 -13.97 2.82
CA LEU A 73 -2.42 -14.25 2.52
C LEU A 73 -1.47 -13.66 3.58
N THR A 74 -1.83 -12.53 4.18
CA THR A 74 -1.10 -11.93 5.29
C THR A 74 -1.22 -12.80 6.54
N GLY A 75 -2.42 -13.26 6.87
CA GLY A 75 -2.66 -14.18 7.99
C GLY A 75 -1.89 -15.50 7.87
N LEU A 76 -1.64 -15.96 6.64
CA LEU A 76 -0.82 -17.14 6.35
C LEU A 76 0.69 -16.86 6.27
N GLY A 77 1.13 -15.60 6.41
CA GLY A 77 2.54 -15.20 6.30
C GLY A 77 3.12 -15.27 4.88
N VAL A 78 2.26 -15.38 3.86
CA VAL A 78 2.68 -15.47 2.44
C VAL A 78 2.91 -14.09 1.86
N TYR A 79 2.05 -13.12 2.18
CA TYR A 79 2.12 -11.78 1.62
C TYR A 79 3.41 -11.05 1.99
N ASP A 80 3.94 -11.27 3.19
CA ASP A 80 5.21 -10.66 3.63
C ASP A 80 6.40 -11.09 2.78
N LYS A 81 6.45 -12.36 2.36
CA LYS A 81 7.49 -12.86 1.44
C LYS A 81 7.36 -12.20 0.07
N LEU A 82 6.12 -12.04 -0.41
CA LEU A 82 5.86 -11.29 -1.65
C LEU A 82 6.30 -9.83 -1.51
N GLY A 83 6.00 -9.18 -0.38
CA GLY A 83 6.39 -7.81 -0.08
C GLY A 83 7.90 -7.59 -0.07
N GLN A 84 8.64 -8.50 0.55
CA GLN A 84 10.10 -8.45 0.57
C GLN A 84 10.73 -8.57 -0.82
N PHE A 85 10.12 -9.37 -1.71
CA PHE A 85 10.60 -9.54 -3.08
C PHE A 85 10.19 -8.40 -4.01
N ALA A 86 8.94 -7.95 -3.93
CA ALA A 86 8.32 -7.00 -4.84
C ALA A 86 8.50 -5.53 -4.43
N GLY A 87 8.78 -5.28 -3.14
CA GLY A 87 8.94 -3.92 -2.61
C GLY A 87 7.71 -3.05 -2.91
N ALA A 88 7.92 -1.91 -3.56
CA ALA A 88 6.86 -0.96 -3.90
C ALA A 88 5.75 -1.56 -4.78
N GLY A 89 6.04 -2.58 -5.60
CA GLY A 89 5.06 -3.21 -6.48
C GLY A 89 3.92 -3.90 -5.74
N SER A 90 4.15 -4.41 -4.53
CA SER A 90 3.10 -4.98 -3.67
C SER A 90 2.58 -4.00 -2.61
N ALA A 91 3.36 -2.94 -2.29
CA ALA A 91 2.99 -1.97 -1.27
C ALA A 91 2.02 -0.89 -1.78
N VAL A 92 2.14 -0.48 -3.05
CA VAL A 92 1.32 0.59 -3.65
C VAL A 92 -0.13 0.17 -3.93
N PRO A 93 -0.43 -1.02 -4.47
CA PRO A 93 -1.81 -1.46 -4.68
C PRO A 93 -2.60 -1.56 -3.36
N VAL A 94 -3.94 -1.54 -3.46
CA VAL A 94 -4.84 -1.67 -2.29
C VAL A 94 -4.55 -2.92 -1.44
N THR A 95 -4.02 -3.95 -2.05
CA THR A 95 -3.59 -5.19 -1.37
C THR A 95 -2.44 -4.94 -0.38
N GLY A 96 -1.54 -4.01 -0.68
CA GLY A 96 -0.47 -3.59 0.25
C GLY A 96 -1.02 -2.88 1.48
N PHE A 97 -2.01 -2.01 1.30
CA PHE A 97 -2.72 -1.38 2.43
C PHE A 97 -3.45 -2.43 3.29
N ALA A 98 -4.16 -3.37 2.65
CA ALA A 98 -4.82 -4.48 3.34
C ALA A 98 -3.82 -5.35 4.14
N ASN A 99 -2.64 -5.63 3.56
CA ASN A 99 -1.56 -6.32 4.26
C ASN A 99 -1.09 -5.54 5.50
N SER A 100 -0.85 -4.25 5.38
CA SER A 100 -0.41 -3.42 6.50
C SER A 100 -1.44 -3.39 7.62
N MET A 101 -2.73 -3.30 7.28
CA MET A 101 -3.83 -3.33 8.25
C MET A 101 -3.94 -4.69 8.96
N ALA A 102 -3.88 -5.78 8.20
CA ALA A 102 -3.94 -7.14 8.74
C ALA A 102 -2.72 -7.45 9.61
N SER A 103 -1.52 -7.04 9.19
CA SER A 103 -0.28 -7.20 9.98
C SER A 103 -0.36 -6.44 11.30
N ALA A 104 -0.81 -5.18 11.30
CA ALA A 104 -0.99 -4.40 12.52
C ALA A 104 -1.99 -5.05 13.48
N ALA A 105 -3.08 -5.61 12.96
CA ALA A 105 -4.06 -6.33 13.77
C ALA A 105 -3.46 -7.60 14.40
N LEU A 106 -2.68 -8.36 13.65
CA LEU A 106 -2.04 -9.59 14.13
C LEU A 106 -0.94 -9.31 15.16
N GLU A 107 -0.15 -8.27 14.95
CA GLU A 107 0.94 -7.88 15.84
C GLU A 107 0.42 -7.44 17.22
N HIS A 108 -0.65 -6.66 17.26
CA HIS A 108 -1.18 -6.07 18.49
C HIS A 108 -2.38 -6.82 19.09
N LYS A 109 -2.67 -8.02 18.62
CA LYS A 109 -3.82 -8.81 19.12
C LYS A 109 -3.75 -9.14 20.61
N SER A 110 -2.53 -9.26 21.15
CA SER A 110 -2.30 -9.54 22.58
C SER A 110 -2.63 -8.37 23.50
N GLU A 111 -2.67 -7.15 22.98
CA GLU A 111 -2.98 -5.92 23.71
C GLU A 111 -4.50 -5.65 23.83
N GLY A 112 -5.32 -6.54 23.26
CA GLY A 112 -6.79 -6.46 23.25
C GLY A 112 -7.35 -5.86 21.97
N VAL A 113 -8.71 -5.94 21.85
CA VAL A 113 -9.39 -5.56 20.60
C VAL A 113 -9.39 -4.05 20.39
N VAL A 114 -9.66 -3.26 21.42
CA VAL A 114 -9.81 -1.80 21.28
C VAL A 114 -8.46 -1.10 21.29
N LEU A 115 -7.64 -1.34 22.31
CA LEU A 115 -6.35 -0.66 22.49
C LEU A 115 -5.26 -1.22 21.59
N GLY A 116 -5.26 -2.52 21.32
CA GLY A 116 -4.33 -3.18 20.44
C GLY A 116 -4.76 -3.11 18.98
N ILE A 117 -5.70 -3.95 18.57
CA ILE A 117 -6.07 -4.12 17.16
C ILE A 117 -6.62 -2.82 16.58
N ALA A 118 -7.72 -2.30 17.11
CA ALA A 118 -8.42 -1.17 16.53
C ALA A 118 -7.53 0.08 16.48
N THR A 119 -6.88 0.44 17.58
CA THR A 119 -6.03 1.64 17.66
C THR A 119 -4.91 1.62 16.61
N ASN A 120 -4.20 0.49 16.46
CA ASN A 120 -3.10 0.40 15.51
C ASN A 120 -3.57 0.34 14.05
N MET A 121 -4.70 -0.30 13.77
CA MET A 121 -5.33 -0.25 12.45
C MET A 121 -5.76 1.18 12.09
N PHE A 122 -6.45 1.89 12.99
CA PHE A 122 -6.87 3.28 12.75
C PHE A 122 -5.71 4.26 12.64
N LYS A 123 -4.62 4.03 13.34
CA LYS A 123 -3.40 4.82 13.20
C LYS A 123 -2.85 4.77 11.77
N LEU A 124 -2.84 3.60 11.15
CA LEU A 124 -2.43 3.44 9.76
C LEU A 124 -3.46 4.04 8.79
N ALA A 125 -4.73 3.70 8.96
CA ALA A 125 -5.82 4.21 8.12
C ALA A 125 -5.93 5.73 8.19
N GLY A 126 -5.83 6.32 9.38
CA GLY A 126 -5.89 7.76 9.58
C GLY A 126 -4.82 8.51 8.81
N ASN A 127 -3.59 8.03 8.82
CA ASN A 127 -2.50 8.64 8.06
C ASN A 127 -2.79 8.63 6.55
N VAL A 128 -3.24 7.51 6.01
CA VAL A 128 -3.56 7.38 4.57
C VAL A 128 -4.71 8.31 4.18
N ILE A 129 -5.76 8.38 5.00
CA ILE A 129 -6.91 9.25 4.74
C ILE A 129 -6.50 10.72 4.77
N VAL A 130 -5.77 11.17 5.80
CA VAL A 130 -5.36 12.56 5.95
C VAL A 130 -4.46 12.99 4.79
N PHE A 131 -3.41 12.24 4.50
CA PHE A 131 -2.51 12.56 3.39
C PHE A 131 -3.20 12.44 2.03
N GLY A 132 -4.09 11.48 1.85
CA GLY A 132 -4.88 11.33 0.62
C GLY A 132 -5.80 12.52 0.37
N VAL A 133 -6.54 12.97 1.40
CA VAL A 133 -7.43 14.15 1.30
C VAL A 133 -6.63 15.42 1.02
N VAL A 134 -5.53 15.63 1.74
CA VAL A 134 -4.66 16.82 1.52
C VAL A 134 -4.09 16.82 0.11
N ALA A 135 -3.56 15.68 -0.36
CA ALA A 135 -3.04 15.57 -1.71
C ALA A 135 -4.11 15.80 -2.78
N ALA A 136 -5.31 15.24 -2.62
CA ALA A 136 -6.44 15.44 -3.52
C ALA A 136 -6.88 16.90 -3.57
N TYR A 137 -6.90 17.58 -2.43
CA TYR A 137 -7.23 18.99 -2.34
C TYR A 137 -6.21 19.87 -3.08
N VAL A 138 -4.92 19.65 -2.85
CA VAL A 138 -3.84 20.38 -3.55
C VAL A 138 -3.92 20.19 -5.06
N VAL A 139 -4.03 18.93 -5.51
CA VAL A 139 -4.15 18.62 -6.95
C VAL A 139 -5.44 19.21 -7.53
N GLY A 140 -6.54 19.17 -6.79
CA GLY A 140 -7.82 19.77 -7.19
C GLY A 140 -7.72 21.28 -7.41
N ILE A 141 -7.07 22.01 -6.49
CA ILE A 141 -6.83 23.45 -6.64
C ILE A 141 -5.95 23.73 -7.86
N ILE A 142 -4.84 23.02 -8.01
CA ILE A 142 -3.94 23.18 -9.16
C ILE A 142 -4.72 22.99 -10.46
N ARG A 143 -5.48 21.90 -10.57
CA ARG A 143 -6.30 21.62 -11.75
C ARG A 143 -7.34 22.71 -12.03
N TYR A 144 -7.99 23.21 -10.99
CA TYR A 144 -8.98 24.29 -11.10
C TYR A 144 -8.34 25.57 -11.62
N LEU A 145 -7.19 25.97 -11.09
CA LEU A 145 -6.47 27.16 -11.53
C LEU A 145 -6.00 27.04 -13.00
N PHE A 146 -5.49 25.88 -13.38
CA PHE A 146 -5.08 25.63 -14.77
C PHE A 146 -6.28 25.63 -15.72
N ASN A 147 -7.42 25.04 -15.36
CA ASN A 147 -8.63 25.07 -16.19
C ASN A 147 -9.19 26.49 -16.37
N ILE A 148 -9.10 27.35 -15.36
CA ILE A 148 -9.52 28.77 -15.49
C ILE A 148 -8.55 29.50 -16.44
N THR A 149 -7.28 29.14 -16.48
CA THR A 149 -6.27 29.81 -17.30
C THR A 149 -6.40 29.42 -18.79
N PHE A 150 -6.98 28.26 -19.10
CA PHE A 150 -7.16 27.74 -20.47
C PHE A 150 -8.61 27.85 -21.02
N MET A 151 -9.56 28.40 -20.22
CA MET A 151 -10.88 28.85 -20.68
C MET A 151 -10.87 30.36 -20.92
#